data_58840bb025c87678e67f42c1ca6f0db5
#
_entry.id   58840bb025c87678e67f42c1ca6f0db5
#
_cell.length_a   1.000
_cell.length_b   1.000
_cell.length_c   1.000
_cell.angle_alpha   90.00
_cell.angle_beta   90.00
_cell.angle_gamma   90.00
#
_symmetry.space_group_name_H-M   'P 1'
#
loop_
_entity.id
_entity.type
_entity.pdbx_description
1 polymer ?
#
loop_
_entity_poly.entity_id
_entity_poly.type
_entity_poly.pdbx_seq_one_letter_code
_entity_poly.pdbx_strand_id
1 'polypeptide(L)'
;MPNLYPPAGWEMLFRTHLWDDTTHRAPTLSAEKLIAFVQKEYQTHECYPAPAHVLRAFETVPFDQVRVVILGQDPYHEPGQAHGLSFSVPEGTKLPPSLRNIYKEMYADLGIPSDTPLPTSGDLSHWAGQGVLLLNSVLTVRRGEAASHRGCGWEQFTDAVLCALDASKQPIAFVLWGKDARAKRKYLTNADHLVIESDHPSPLSAWRGFFGSRPFSRVNEYLVAKGCQGIAWL
;
A
#
# COMPACT_ATOMS: atom_id res chain seq x y z
N MET A 1 -8.35 9.17 -18.91
CA MET A 1 -7.83 7.79 -18.99
C MET A 1 -6.64 7.68 -18.04
N PRO A 2 -6.54 6.60 -17.26
CA PRO A 2 -5.37 6.37 -16.42
C PRO A 2 -4.10 6.29 -17.26
N ASN A 3 -3.06 7.02 -16.80
CA ASN A 3 -1.71 6.85 -17.32
C ASN A 3 -1.06 5.71 -16.53
N LEU A 4 -0.74 4.60 -17.18
CA LEU A 4 -0.10 3.43 -16.58
C LEU A 4 1.37 3.30 -17.00
N TYR A 5 1.99 4.40 -17.47
CA TYR A 5 3.43 4.43 -17.70
C TYR A 5 4.20 4.39 -16.38
N PRO A 6 5.36 3.71 -16.35
CA PRO A 6 6.14 3.60 -15.14
C PRO A 6 6.57 4.97 -14.62
N PRO A 7 6.32 5.28 -13.34
CA PRO A 7 6.89 6.46 -12.70
C PRO A 7 8.41 6.39 -12.59
N ALA A 8 9.05 7.55 -12.39
CA ALA A 8 10.48 7.65 -12.23
C ALA A 8 11.02 6.73 -11.13
N GLY A 9 12.08 5.98 -11.43
CA GLY A 9 12.69 5.00 -10.52
C GLY A 9 12.03 3.61 -10.53
N TRP A 10 10.90 3.43 -11.25
CA TRP A 10 10.21 2.14 -11.39
C TRP A 10 10.29 1.57 -12.81
N GLU A 11 10.95 2.26 -13.73
CA GLU A 11 10.95 1.93 -15.16
C GLU A 11 11.45 0.51 -15.44
N MET A 12 12.53 0.11 -14.77
CA MET A 12 13.11 -1.22 -14.95
C MET A 12 12.12 -2.31 -14.50
N LEU A 13 11.50 -2.14 -13.32
CA LEU A 13 10.56 -3.09 -12.77
C LEU A 13 9.31 -3.21 -13.66
N PHE A 14 8.75 -2.09 -14.08
CA PHE A 14 7.59 -2.09 -14.97
C PHE A 14 7.91 -2.74 -16.32
N ARG A 15 9.11 -2.54 -16.88
CA ARG A 15 9.55 -3.20 -18.11
C ARG A 15 9.73 -4.69 -17.92
N THR A 16 10.43 -5.11 -16.85
CA THR A 16 10.82 -6.50 -16.64
C THR A 16 9.66 -7.39 -16.18
N HIS A 17 8.70 -6.83 -15.42
CA HIS A 17 7.64 -7.62 -14.80
C HIS A 17 6.24 -7.37 -15.38
N LEU A 18 6.03 -6.26 -16.07
CA LEU A 18 4.76 -5.97 -16.74
C LEU A 18 4.81 -6.24 -18.25
N TRP A 19 6.00 -6.11 -18.87
CA TRP A 19 6.12 -6.12 -20.32
C TRP A 19 7.11 -7.17 -20.89
N ASP A 20 7.85 -7.89 -20.02
CA ASP A 20 8.80 -8.92 -20.47
C ASP A 20 8.71 -10.18 -19.60
N ASP A 21 8.50 -11.33 -20.26
CA ASP A 21 8.16 -12.63 -19.66
C ASP A 21 9.39 -13.43 -19.18
N THR A 22 10.53 -12.80 -18.91
CA THR A 22 11.78 -13.51 -18.67
C THR A 22 12.10 -13.90 -17.22
N THR A 23 11.27 -13.50 -16.24
CA THR A 23 11.52 -13.83 -14.83
C THR A 23 10.41 -14.67 -14.19
N HIS A 24 10.65 -15.98 -14.13
CA HIS A 24 9.72 -17.03 -13.67
C HIS A 24 9.29 -17.02 -12.18
N ARG A 25 9.33 -15.91 -11.47
CA ARG A 25 8.92 -15.84 -10.04
C ARG A 25 7.51 -15.34 -9.77
N ALA A 26 6.92 -14.60 -10.69
CA ALA A 26 5.53 -14.17 -10.61
C ALA A 26 4.72 -14.76 -11.77
N PRO A 27 3.42 -15.01 -11.59
CA PRO A 27 2.57 -15.45 -12.70
C PRO A 27 2.59 -14.38 -13.80
N THR A 28 2.76 -14.82 -15.04
CA THR A 28 2.79 -14.00 -16.26
C THR A 28 1.57 -13.11 -16.35
N LEU A 29 1.77 -11.81 -16.13
CA LEU A 29 0.75 -10.82 -16.38
C LEU A 29 0.81 -10.39 -17.83
N SER A 30 -0.28 -10.50 -18.56
CA SER A 30 -0.43 -9.72 -19.79
C SER A 30 -0.71 -8.27 -19.39
N ALA A 31 0.31 -7.42 -19.37
CA ALA A 31 0.19 -5.98 -19.13
C ALA A 31 -0.86 -5.36 -20.06
N GLU A 32 -0.91 -5.79 -21.32
CA GLU A 32 -1.89 -5.35 -22.30
C GLU A 32 -3.33 -5.64 -21.84
N LYS A 33 -3.58 -6.82 -21.27
CA LYS A 33 -4.92 -7.18 -20.77
C LYS A 33 -5.31 -6.33 -19.57
N LEU A 34 -4.39 -6.09 -18.63
CA LEU A 34 -4.65 -5.22 -17.49
C LEU A 34 -4.92 -3.78 -17.93
N ILE A 35 -4.08 -3.24 -18.84
CA ILE A 35 -4.23 -1.88 -19.38
C ILE A 35 -5.58 -1.75 -20.10
N ALA A 36 -5.90 -2.70 -20.98
CA ALA A 36 -7.17 -2.68 -21.71
C ALA A 36 -8.38 -2.79 -20.77
N PHE A 37 -8.31 -3.64 -19.75
CA PHE A 37 -9.35 -3.75 -18.73
C PHE A 37 -9.55 -2.41 -18.00
N VAL A 38 -8.49 -1.83 -17.45
CA VAL A 38 -8.54 -0.58 -16.69
C VAL A 38 -9.08 0.55 -17.56
N GLN A 39 -8.59 0.68 -18.80
CA GLN A 39 -9.07 1.69 -19.74
C GLN A 39 -10.56 1.55 -20.02
N LYS A 40 -11.04 0.32 -20.25
CA LYS A 40 -12.46 0.05 -20.48
C LYS A 40 -13.30 0.42 -19.25
N GLU A 41 -12.86 0.03 -18.05
CA GLU A 41 -13.58 0.33 -16.81
C GLU A 41 -13.76 1.84 -16.61
N TYR A 42 -12.71 2.63 -16.81
CA TYR A 42 -12.79 4.10 -16.68
C TYR A 42 -13.58 4.79 -17.82
N GLN A 43 -13.83 4.10 -18.95
CA GLN A 43 -14.69 4.60 -20.00
C GLN A 43 -16.17 4.33 -19.74
N THR A 44 -16.48 3.22 -19.07
CA THR A 44 -17.85 2.70 -18.96
C THR A 44 -18.43 2.83 -17.56
N HIS A 45 -17.60 3.05 -16.54
CA HIS A 45 -17.99 3.15 -15.15
C HIS A 45 -17.28 4.32 -14.46
N GLU A 46 -17.88 4.81 -13.38
CA GLU A 46 -17.19 5.70 -12.45
C GLU A 46 -16.26 4.85 -11.58
N CYS A 47 -14.95 5.06 -11.72
CA CYS A 47 -13.92 4.31 -11.02
C CYS A 47 -13.03 5.20 -10.16
N TYR A 48 -12.49 4.62 -9.10
CA TYR A 48 -11.56 5.28 -8.19
C TYR A 48 -10.22 4.53 -8.10
N PRO A 49 -9.14 5.27 -7.76
CA PRO A 49 -9.00 6.73 -7.63
C PRO A 49 -9.19 7.45 -8.96
N ALA A 50 -9.13 8.79 -8.99
CA ALA A 50 -9.10 9.54 -10.25
C ALA A 50 -7.96 9.03 -11.15
N PRO A 51 -8.12 9.08 -12.51
CA PRO A 51 -7.15 8.52 -13.45
C PRO A 51 -5.69 8.92 -13.20
N ALA A 52 -5.46 10.17 -12.81
CA ALA A 52 -4.12 10.71 -12.52
C ALA A 52 -3.49 10.13 -11.23
N HIS A 53 -4.27 9.45 -10.38
CA HIS A 53 -3.80 8.98 -9.07
C HIS A 53 -3.64 7.46 -9.00
N VAL A 54 -3.86 6.73 -10.09
CA VAL A 54 -3.81 5.25 -10.07
C VAL A 54 -2.42 4.73 -9.66
N LEU A 55 -1.36 5.38 -10.11
CA LEU A 55 0.04 5.03 -9.79
C LEU A 55 0.67 5.94 -8.73
N ARG A 56 -0.10 6.76 -8.02
CA ARG A 56 0.43 7.78 -7.08
C ARG A 56 1.38 7.19 -6.02
N ALA A 57 1.13 5.99 -5.52
CA ALA A 57 2.04 5.35 -4.56
C ALA A 57 3.46 5.22 -5.10
N PHE A 58 3.59 4.86 -6.37
CA PHE A 58 4.88 4.73 -7.07
C PHE A 58 5.47 6.08 -7.46
N GLU A 59 4.63 7.07 -7.79
CA GLU A 59 5.06 8.44 -8.12
C GLU A 59 5.63 9.16 -6.89
N THR A 60 5.11 8.85 -5.70
CA THR A 60 5.52 9.49 -4.46
C THR A 60 6.80 8.89 -3.87
N VAL A 61 7.01 7.57 -4.06
CA VAL A 61 8.16 6.86 -3.47
C VAL A 61 8.92 6.13 -4.58
N PRO A 62 10.07 6.62 -5.04
CA PRO A 62 10.96 5.89 -5.95
C PRO A 62 11.39 4.54 -5.37
N PHE A 63 11.67 3.55 -6.23
CA PHE A 63 11.99 2.18 -5.84
C PHE A 63 13.15 2.08 -4.83
N ASP A 64 14.22 2.82 -5.08
CA ASP A 64 15.43 2.87 -4.25
C ASP A 64 15.26 3.65 -2.93
N GLN A 65 14.13 4.35 -2.77
CA GLN A 65 13.78 5.09 -1.55
C GLN A 65 12.74 4.36 -0.69
N VAL A 66 12.23 3.20 -1.13
CA VAL A 66 11.27 2.43 -0.33
C VAL A 66 11.95 1.89 0.93
N ARG A 67 11.44 2.25 2.09
CA ARG A 67 11.91 1.84 3.42
C ARG A 67 10.87 1.02 4.19
N VAL A 68 9.59 1.32 3.92
CA VAL A 68 8.45 0.63 4.52
C VAL A 68 7.42 0.36 3.42
N VAL A 69 6.80 -0.81 3.44
CA VAL A 69 5.63 -1.12 2.61
C VAL A 69 4.45 -1.36 3.54
N ILE A 70 3.39 -0.59 3.41
CA ILE A 70 2.11 -0.86 4.07
C ILE A 70 1.14 -1.34 3.01
N LEU A 71 0.75 -2.62 3.06
CA LEU A 71 -0.07 -3.23 2.04
C LEU A 71 -1.55 -3.18 2.41
N GLY A 72 -2.33 -2.44 1.62
CA GLY A 72 -3.79 -2.42 1.63
C GLY A 72 -4.40 -3.43 0.65
N GLN A 73 -5.71 -3.49 0.61
CA GLN A 73 -6.47 -4.41 -0.25
C GLN A 73 -6.84 -3.75 -1.58
N ASP A 74 -7.79 -2.86 -1.59
CA ASP A 74 -8.29 -2.09 -2.72
C ASP A 74 -8.58 -0.64 -2.29
N PRO A 75 -8.75 0.30 -3.23
CA PRO A 75 -9.06 1.68 -2.88
C PRO A 75 -10.43 1.80 -2.20
N TYR A 76 -10.61 2.88 -1.44
CA TYR A 76 -11.95 3.27 -1.00
C TYR A 76 -12.86 3.48 -2.21
N HIS A 77 -14.09 2.97 -2.14
CA HIS A 77 -15.05 3.00 -3.25
C HIS A 77 -16.10 4.10 -3.15
N GLU A 78 -16.05 4.93 -2.10
CA GLU A 78 -16.92 6.09 -1.93
C GLU A 78 -16.32 7.36 -2.56
N PRO A 79 -17.16 8.29 -3.06
CA PRO A 79 -16.70 9.53 -3.66
C PRO A 79 -15.76 10.33 -2.76
N GLY A 80 -14.68 10.87 -3.33
CA GLY A 80 -13.77 11.79 -2.64
C GLY A 80 -12.83 11.14 -1.63
N GLN A 81 -12.78 9.81 -1.52
CA GLN A 81 -11.93 9.12 -0.55
C GLN A 81 -10.61 8.61 -1.14
N ALA A 82 -10.67 7.87 -2.25
CA ALA A 82 -9.46 7.28 -2.83
C ALA A 82 -8.64 8.32 -3.60
N HIS A 83 -7.34 8.39 -3.28
CA HIS A 83 -6.40 9.27 -3.97
C HIS A 83 -5.06 8.59 -4.32
N GLY A 84 -5.06 7.25 -4.41
CA GLY A 84 -3.93 6.45 -4.89
C GLY A 84 -2.93 6.01 -3.82
N LEU A 85 -3.16 6.33 -2.55
CA LEU A 85 -2.38 5.84 -1.39
C LEU A 85 -3.26 4.96 -0.51
N SER A 86 -2.79 3.76 -0.15
CA SER A 86 -3.56 2.85 0.70
C SER A 86 -3.86 3.46 2.08
N PHE A 87 -5.07 3.22 2.60
CA PHE A 87 -5.59 3.75 3.87
C PHE A 87 -5.73 5.27 3.96
N SER A 88 -5.18 6.04 3.03
CA SER A 88 -5.17 7.49 3.01
C SER A 88 -6.39 8.08 2.32
N VAL A 89 -6.81 9.26 2.75
CA VAL A 89 -7.87 10.06 2.12
C VAL A 89 -7.39 11.51 1.97
N PRO A 90 -7.91 12.28 1.00
CA PRO A 90 -7.56 13.69 0.84
C PRO A 90 -7.83 14.52 2.09
N GLU A 91 -7.09 15.63 2.24
CA GLU A 91 -7.34 16.64 3.26
C GLU A 91 -8.82 17.05 3.29
N GLY A 92 -9.36 17.27 4.49
CA GLY A 92 -10.79 17.62 4.68
C GLY A 92 -11.79 16.48 4.52
N THR A 93 -11.35 15.29 4.13
CA THR A 93 -12.21 14.10 4.06
C THR A 93 -12.40 13.51 5.46
N LYS A 94 -13.63 13.12 5.80
CA LYS A 94 -13.92 12.42 7.06
C LYS A 94 -13.06 11.16 7.18
N LEU A 95 -12.40 10.99 8.32
CA LEU A 95 -11.55 9.83 8.59
C LEU A 95 -12.33 8.50 8.45
N PRO A 96 -11.91 7.61 7.53
CA PRO A 96 -12.48 6.27 7.45
C PRO A 96 -12.26 5.49 8.75
N PRO A 97 -13.17 4.55 9.09
CA PRO A 97 -13.07 3.79 10.34
C PRO A 97 -11.75 3.03 10.51
N SER A 98 -11.20 2.46 9.43
CA SER A 98 -9.91 1.76 9.47
C SER A 98 -8.76 2.72 9.76
N LEU A 99 -8.72 3.90 9.14
CA LEU A 99 -7.68 4.90 9.39
C LEU A 99 -7.76 5.44 10.82
N ARG A 100 -8.97 5.63 11.36
CA ARG A 100 -9.13 5.99 12.78
C ARG A 100 -8.53 4.93 13.71
N ASN A 101 -8.69 3.65 13.41
CA ASN A 101 -8.08 2.57 14.18
C ASN A 101 -6.56 2.52 14.02
N ILE A 102 -6.05 2.82 12.81
CA ILE A 102 -4.60 2.99 12.58
C ILE A 102 -4.03 4.07 13.49
N TYR A 103 -4.66 5.23 13.56
CA TYR A 103 -4.22 6.31 14.45
C TYR A 103 -4.31 5.95 15.93
N LYS A 104 -5.35 5.22 16.35
CA LYS A 104 -5.45 4.74 17.75
C LYS A 104 -4.30 3.80 18.11
N GLU A 105 -4.00 2.83 17.25
CA GLU A 105 -2.87 1.92 17.45
C GLU A 105 -1.55 2.67 17.43
N MET A 106 -1.37 3.63 16.51
CA MET A 106 -0.18 4.45 16.44
C MET A 106 0.06 5.22 17.74
N TYR A 107 -0.98 5.85 18.30
CA TYR A 107 -0.87 6.58 19.56
C TYR A 107 -0.50 5.66 20.71
N ALA A 108 -1.17 4.52 20.84
CA ALA A 108 -0.89 3.53 21.87
C ALA A 108 0.53 2.96 21.75
N ASP A 109 0.98 2.63 20.54
CA ASP A 109 2.30 2.07 20.24
C ASP A 109 3.43 3.08 20.53
N LEU A 110 3.22 4.35 20.23
CA LEU A 110 4.20 5.42 20.43
C LEU A 110 4.12 6.06 21.84
N GLY A 111 3.25 5.57 22.72
CA GLY A 111 3.11 6.06 24.08
C GLY A 111 2.48 7.44 24.19
N ILE A 112 1.68 7.84 23.21
CA ILE A 112 0.95 9.11 23.24
C ILE A 112 -0.26 8.98 24.19
N PRO A 113 -0.50 9.93 25.09
CA PRO A 113 -1.62 9.87 26.02
C PRO A 113 -2.96 9.66 25.33
N SER A 114 -3.82 8.83 25.92
CA SER A 114 -5.11 8.42 25.31
C SER A 114 -6.14 9.54 25.23
N ASP A 115 -5.94 10.62 25.96
CA ASP A 115 -6.74 11.84 25.92
C ASP A 115 -6.30 12.84 24.84
N THR A 116 -5.15 12.57 24.18
CA THR A 116 -4.70 13.38 23.05
C THR A 116 -5.65 13.20 21.87
N PRO A 117 -6.18 14.29 21.30
CA PRO A 117 -7.04 14.19 20.12
C PRO A 117 -6.35 13.51 18.94
N LEU A 118 -7.04 12.59 18.26
CA LEU A 118 -6.52 11.98 17.04
C LEU A 118 -6.32 13.04 15.95
N PRO A 119 -5.40 12.79 14.98
CA PRO A 119 -5.24 13.65 13.82
C PRO A 119 -6.57 13.88 13.11
N THR A 120 -6.81 15.10 12.67
CA THR A 120 -8.01 15.47 11.91
C THR A 120 -7.85 15.21 10.42
N SER A 121 -6.61 15.31 9.91
CA SER A 121 -6.27 14.96 8.54
C SER A 121 -6.16 13.45 8.36
N GLY A 122 -6.68 12.95 7.25
CA GLY A 122 -6.50 11.57 6.79
C GLY A 122 -5.48 11.42 5.66
N ASP A 123 -4.79 12.51 5.30
CA ASP A 123 -3.76 12.47 4.25
C ASP A 123 -2.43 11.97 4.82
N LEU A 124 -2.03 10.76 4.36
CA LEU A 124 -0.78 10.10 4.75
C LEU A 124 0.39 10.41 3.78
N SER A 125 0.28 11.43 2.95
CA SER A 125 1.35 11.81 2.00
C SER A 125 2.67 12.12 2.71
N HIS A 126 2.62 12.61 3.96
CA HIS A 126 3.82 12.83 4.76
C HIS A 126 4.56 11.53 5.13
N TRP A 127 3.86 10.39 5.27
CA TRP A 127 4.50 9.08 5.41
C TRP A 127 5.16 8.67 4.10
N ALA A 128 4.44 8.81 2.97
CA ALA A 128 4.97 8.48 1.66
C ALA A 128 6.23 9.29 1.34
N GLY A 129 6.26 10.59 1.65
CA GLY A 129 7.45 11.46 1.48
C GLY A 129 8.68 11.01 2.29
N GLN A 130 8.53 10.07 3.23
CA GLN A 130 9.61 9.49 4.03
C GLN A 130 9.99 8.06 3.57
N GLY A 131 9.49 7.60 2.43
CA GLY A 131 9.79 6.28 1.90
C GLY A 131 8.80 5.18 2.36
N VAL A 132 7.61 5.55 2.82
CA VAL A 132 6.55 4.58 3.11
C VAL A 132 5.69 4.37 1.86
N LEU A 133 5.86 3.24 1.19
CA LEU A 133 5.05 2.83 0.05
C LEU A 133 3.67 2.37 0.54
N LEU A 134 2.67 3.24 0.41
CA LEU A 134 1.27 2.97 0.75
C LEU A 134 0.58 2.30 -0.43
N LEU A 135 0.76 0.98 -0.56
CA LEU A 135 0.36 0.20 -1.73
C LEU A 135 -0.93 -0.58 -1.47
N ASN A 136 -1.86 -0.56 -2.41
CA ASN A 136 -2.97 -1.51 -2.44
C ASN A 136 -2.63 -2.71 -3.34
N SER A 137 -3.17 -3.89 -3.02
CA SER A 137 -3.03 -5.08 -3.87
C SER A 137 -3.77 -4.93 -5.21
N VAL A 138 -4.89 -4.20 -5.20
CA VAL A 138 -5.69 -3.82 -6.37
C VAL A 138 -5.72 -2.29 -6.43
N LEU A 139 -5.34 -1.69 -7.56
CA LEU A 139 -5.13 -0.23 -7.60
C LEU A 139 -6.37 0.57 -8.05
N THR A 140 -7.42 -0.10 -8.49
CA THR A 140 -8.65 0.54 -8.97
C THR A 140 -9.89 -0.18 -8.46
N VAL A 141 -11.03 0.55 -8.41
CA VAL A 141 -12.31 0.01 -7.94
C VAL A 141 -13.44 0.80 -8.59
N ARG A 142 -14.61 0.17 -8.84
CA ARG A 142 -15.82 0.90 -9.23
C ARG A 142 -16.44 1.61 -8.03
N ARG A 143 -17.08 2.74 -8.29
CA ARG A 143 -17.86 3.47 -7.30
C ARG A 143 -18.90 2.56 -6.64
N GLY A 144 -18.93 2.54 -5.31
CA GLY A 144 -19.88 1.78 -4.51
C GLY A 144 -19.70 0.27 -4.50
N GLU A 145 -18.76 -0.29 -5.30
CA GLU A 145 -18.59 -1.73 -5.48
C GLU A 145 -17.23 -2.21 -4.97
N ALA A 146 -17.10 -2.44 -3.66
CA ALA A 146 -15.87 -2.96 -3.07
C ALA A 146 -15.39 -4.23 -3.79
N ALA A 147 -14.08 -4.35 -4.01
CA ALA A 147 -13.42 -5.49 -4.66
C ALA A 147 -13.87 -5.76 -6.13
N SER A 148 -14.54 -4.83 -6.79
CA SER A 148 -15.04 -4.99 -8.17
C SER A 148 -13.95 -5.29 -9.20
N HIS A 149 -12.70 -4.87 -8.95
CA HIS A 149 -11.56 -5.13 -9.84
C HIS A 149 -10.62 -6.22 -9.32
N ARG A 150 -11.08 -7.04 -8.36
CA ARG A 150 -10.31 -8.21 -7.89
C ARG A 150 -10.18 -9.24 -9.02
N GLY A 151 -8.98 -9.80 -9.18
CA GLY A 151 -8.69 -10.82 -10.20
C GLY A 151 -8.54 -10.28 -11.63
N CYS A 152 -8.50 -8.96 -11.83
CA CYS A 152 -8.33 -8.36 -13.16
C CYS A 152 -6.86 -8.26 -13.61
N GLY A 153 -5.90 -8.61 -12.74
CA GLY A 153 -4.46 -8.55 -13.02
C GLY A 153 -3.66 -7.63 -12.11
N TRP A 154 -4.31 -6.77 -11.33
CA TRP A 154 -3.61 -5.90 -10.38
C TRP A 154 -2.81 -6.68 -9.35
N GLU A 155 -3.37 -7.79 -8.82
CA GLU A 155 -2.69 -8.60 -7.82
C GLU A 155 -1.38 -9.18 -8.34
N GLN A 156 -1.34 -9.63 -9.61
CA GLN A 156 -0.11 -10.15 -10.22
C GLN A 156 0.93 -9.04 -10.36
N PHE A 157 0.50 -7.84 -10.76
CA PHE A 157 1.39 -6.68 -10.84
C PHE A 157 1.97 -6.32 -9.46
N THR A 158 1.13 -6.18 -8.44
CA THR A 158 1.59 -5.81 -7.10
C THR A 158 2.39 -6.92 -6.42
N ASP A 159 2.11 -8.20 -6.74
CA ASP A 159 2.93 -9.33 -6.31
C ASP A 159 4.34 -9.27 -6.91
N ALA A 160 4.46 -8.90 -8.19
CA ALA A 160 5.76 -8.67 -8.82
C ALA A 160 6.53 -7.50 -8.17
N VAL A 161 5.82 -6.42 -7.80
CA VAL A 161 6.41 -5.31 -7.03
C VAL A 161 6.97 -5.80 -5.70
N LEU A 162 6.21 -6.60 -4.95
CA LEU A 162 6.67 -7.17 -3.68
C LEU A 162 7.90 -8.08 -3.85
N CYS A 163 7.90 -8.95 -4.87
CA CYS A 163 9.05 -9.80 -5.19
C CYS A 163 10.30 -8.99 -5.51
N ALA A 164 10.16 -7.90 -6.26
CA ALA A 164 11.30 -7.05 -6.61
C ALA A 164 11.85 -6.29 -5.39
N LEU A 165 10.96 -5.80 -4.51
CA LEU A 165 11.37 -5.17 -3.25
C LEU A 165 12.02 -6.17 -2.30
N ASP A 166 11.52 -7.44 -2.24
CA ASP A 166 12.14 -8.51 -1.46
C ASP A 166 13.54 -8.88 -1.95
N ALA A 167 13.78 -8.74 -3.25
CA ALA A 167 15.09 -8.98 -3.85
C ALA A 167 16.08 -7.81 -3.69
N SER A 168 15.63 -6.66 -3.21
CA SER A 168 16.48 -5.49 -3.02
C SER A 168 17.46 -5.68 -1.86
N LYS A 169 18.59 -4.95 -1.90
CA LYS A 169 19.60 -4.98 -0.83
C LYS A 169 19.33 -3.98 0.30
N GLN A 170 18.44 -3.03 0.06
CA GLN A 170 18.07 -2.03 1.08
C GLN A 170 17.19 -2.67 2.16
N PRO A 171 17.33 -2.29 3.42
CA PRO A 171 16.47 -2.81 4.48
C PRO A 171 15.04 -2.27 4.32
N ILE A 172 14.07 -3.16 4.21
CA ILE A 172 12.65 -2.79 4.06
C ILE A 172 11.83 -3.46 5.18
N ALA A 173 10.90 -2.71 5.76
CA ALA A 173 9.88 -3.24 6.65
C ALA A 173 8.55 -3.41 5.90
N PHE A 174 8.02 -4.63 5.84
CA PHE A 174 6.73 -4.96 5.24
C PHE A 174 5.67 -5.10 6.34
N VAL A 175 4.62 -4.31 6.24
CA VAL A 175 3.49 -4.28 7.19
C VAL A 175 2.26 -4.85 6.49
N LEU A 176 1.82 -6.03 6.90
CA LEU A 176 0.77 -6.81 6.25
C LEU A 176 -0.46 -6.88 7.17
N TRP A 177 -1.45 -6.03 6.89
CA TRP A 177 -2.66 -5.94 7.68
C TRP A 177 -3.83 -6.71 7.07
N GLY A 178 -4.26 -7.77 7.74
CA GLY A 178 -5.40 -8.60 7.37
C GLY A 178 -5.02 -9.81 6.50
N LYS A 179 -6.00 -10.68 6.28
CA LYS A 179 -5.82 -11.98 5.63
C LYS A 179 -5.21 -11.86 4.22
N ASP A 180 -5.71 -10.92 3.40
CA ASP A 180 -5.29 -10.79 2.00
C ASP A 180 -3.84 -10.27 1.92
N ALA A 181 -3.46 -9.29 2.77
CA ALA A 181 -2.08 -8.83 2.85
C ALA A 181 -1.15 -9.92 3.40
N ARG A 182 -1.55 -10.63 4.47
CA ARG A 182 -0.75 -11.75 5.03
C ARG A 182 -0.54 -12.89 4.03
N ALA A 183 -1.50 -13.13 3.11
CA ALA A 183 -1.32 -14.11 2.04
C ALA A 183 -0.14 -13.79 1.10
N LYS A 184 0.31 -12.53 1.09
CA LYS A 184 1.49 -12.08 0.31
C LYS A 184 2.82 -12.38 1.02
N ARG A 185 2.80 -12.83 2.30
CA ARG A 185 4.01 -13.24 3.05
C ARG A 185 4.88 -14.23 2.30
N LYS A 186 4.28 -15.10 1.49
CA LYS A 186 4.98 -16.11 0.67
C LYS A 186 5.95 -15.52 -0.35
N TYR A 187 5.81 -14.25 -0.72
CA TYR A 187 6.70 -13.56 -1.65
C TYR A 187 7.87 -12.85 -0.95
N LEU A 188 7.81 -12.76 0.40
CA LEU A 188 8.80 -12.07 1.22
C LEU A 188 9.69 -13.10 1.90
N THR A 189 10.75 -13.49 1.23
CA THR A 189 11.65 -14.60 1.63
C THR A 189 13.00 -14.12 2.16
N ASN A 190 13.37 -12.86 1.91
CA ASN A 190 14.62 -12.29 2.36
C ASN A 190 14.60 -12.04 3.87
N ALA A 191 15.47 -12.73 4.60
CA ALA A 191 15.57 -12.65 6.06
C ALA A 191 16.13 -11.30 6.57
N ASP A 192 16.72 -10.49 5.70
CA ASP A 192 17.20 -9.16 6.05
C ASP A 192 16.08 -8.13 6.19
N HIS A 193 14.89 -8.42 5.68
CA HIS A 193 13.71 -7.58 5.81
C HIS A 193 12.91 -7.89 7.08
N LEU A 194 12.25 -6.87 7.61
CA LEU A 194 11.26 -7.05 8.67
C LEU A 194 9.89 -7.32 8.05
N VAL A 195 9.18 -8.35 8.51
CA VAL A 195 7.77 -8.56 8.16
C VAL A 195 6.92 -8.53 9.41
N ILE A 196 5.96 -7.61 9.46
CA ILE A 196 4.99 -7.45 10.54
C ILE A 196 3.61 -7.86 10.02
N GLU A 197 3.00 -8.83 10.67
CA GLU A 197 1.67 -9.34 10.32
C GLU A 197 0.70 -9.06 11.46
N SER A 198 -0.52 -8.62 11.14
CA SER A 198 -1.61 -8.50 12.11
C SER A 198 -2.97 -8.66 11.42
N ASP A 199 -4.03 -8.64 12.21
CA ASP A 199 -5.39 -8.51 11.66
C ASP A 199 -5.60 -7.14 11.02
N HIS A 200 -6.68 -7.00 10.23
CA HIS A 200 -6.95 -5.76 9.51
C HIS A 200 -7.46 -4.66 10.46
N PRO A 201 -7.11 -3.37 10.27
CA PRO A 201 -7.56 -2.25 11.11
C PRO A 201 -9.06 -1.94 11.02
N SER A 202 -9.83 -2.65 10.19
CA SER A 202 -11.29 -2.50 10.11
C SER A 202 -11.94 -2.70 11.49
N PRO A 203 -13.00 -1.95 11.85
CA PRO A 203 -13.77 -2.18 13.07
C PRO A 203 -14.25 -3.63 13.24
N LEU A 204 -14.42 -4.36 12.15
CA LEU A 204 -14.86 -5.76 12.17
C LEU A 204 -13.76 -6.74 12.65
N SER A 205 -12.50 -6.33 12.68
CA SER A 205 -11.36 -7.22 12.97
C SER A 205 -10.25 -6.63 13.84
N ALA A 206 -10.19 -5.31 14.01
CA ALA A 206 -9.08 -4.66 14.71
C ALA A 206 -8.85 -5.18 16.15
N TRP A 207 -9.92 -5.56 16.84
CA TRP A 207 -9.88 -6.13 18.19
C TRP A 207 -9.30 -7.53 18.26
N ARG A 208 -9.17 -8.25 17.12
CA ARG A 208 -8.67 -9.64 17.07
C ARG A 208 -7.14 -9.74 17.12
N GLY A 209 -6.43 -8.63 16.85
CA GLY A 209 -4.96 -8.66 16.84
C GLY A 209 -4.30 -7.54 16.04
N PHE A 210 -5.06 -6.53 15.61
CA PHE A 210 -4.49 -5.30 15.09
C PHE A 210 -4.04 -4.38 16.24
N PHE A 211 -4.94 -4.14 17.21
CA PHE A 211 -4.58 -3.38 18.41
C PHE A 211 -3.57 -4.17 19.25
N GLY A 212 -2.48 -3.49 19.63
CA GLY A 212 -1.36 -4.06 20.34
C GLY A 212 -0.32 -4.75 19.45
N SER A 213 -0.47 -4.72 18.11
CA SER A 213 0.52 -5.28 17.17
C SER A 213 1.80 -4.45 17.06
N ARG A 214 1.77 -3.19 17.50
CA ARG A 214 2.90 -2.27 17.60
C ARG A 214 3.72 -2.12 16.31
N PRO A 215 3.09 -1.86 15.15
CA PRO A 215 3.82 -1.82 13.90
C PRO A 215 4.74 -0.60 13.77
N PHE A 216 4.38 0.53 14.36
CA PHE A 216 5.08 1.80 14.19
C PHE A 216 6.41 1.83 14.93
N SER A 217 6.43 1.47 16.21
CA SER A 217 7.65 1.37 17.01
C SER A 217 8.59 0.28 16.46
N ARG A 218 8.05 -0.91 16.12
CA ARG A 218 8.83 -2.03 15.56
C ARG A 218 9.48 -1.68 14.22
N VAL A 219 8.79 -0.95 13.34
CA VAL A 219 9.38 -0.43 12.10
C VAL A 219 10.53 0.49 12.41
N ASN A 220 10.37 1.44 13.35
CA ASN A 220 11.43 2.38 13.69
C ASN A 220 12.61 1.70 14.37
N GLU A 221 12.38 0.77 15.29
CA GLU A 221 13.42 -0.05 15.92
C GLU A 221 14.25 -0.80 14.87
N TYR A 222 13.57 -1.42 13.88
CA TYR A 222 14.24 -2.13 12.80
C TYR A 222 15.05 -1.19 11.90
N LEU A 223 14.48 -0.07 11.45
CA LEU A 223 15.19 0.88 10.58
C LEU A 223 16.42 1.46 11.26
N VAL A 224 16.32 1.83 12.54
CA VAL A 224 17.44 2.34 13.34
C VAL A 224 18.52 1.26 13.53
N ALA A 225 18.14 0.02 13.80
CA ALA A 225 19.07 -1.10 13.90
C ALA A 225 19.83 -1.38 12.59
N LYS A 226 19.24 -1.03 11.44
CA LYS A 226 19.87 -1.12 10.11
C LYS A 226 20.63 0.17 9.72
N GLY A 227 20.80 1.13 10.64
CA GLY A 227 21.51 2.38 10.39
C GLY A 227 20.71 3.43 9.61
N CYS A 228 19.39 3.24 9.47
CA CYS A 228 18.49 4.16 8.80
C CYS A 228 17.80 5.09 9.80
N GLN A 229 17.37 6.27 9.35
CA GLN A 229 16.51 7.14 10.16
C GLN A 229 15.12 6.50 10.34
N GLY A 230 14.50 6.62 11.51
CA GLY A 230 13.11 6.21 11.73
C GLY A 230 12.12 7.04 10.91
N ILE A 231 10.87 6.60 10.85
CA ILE A 231 9.75 7.34 10.24
C ILE A 231 9.13 8.25 11.30
N ALA A 232 8.93 9.54 10.98
CA ALA A 232 8.12 10.45 11.76
C ALA A 232 6.64 10.17 11.43
N TRP A 233 5.98 9.41 12.29
CA TRP A 233 4.60 8.97 12.08
C TRP A 233 3.55 10.04 12.37
N LEU A 234 3.93 11.09 13.12
CA LEU A 234 3.08 12.22 13.52
C LEU A 234 3.41 13.47 12.73
#